data_8b49ce14c0e546ced97d709b76bba292
#
_entry.id   8b49ce14c0e546ced97d709b76bba292
#
_cell.length_a   1.000
_cell.length_b   1.000
_cell.length_c   1.000
_cell.angle_alpha   90.00
_cell.angle_beta   90.00
_cell.angle_gamma   90.00
#
_symmetry.space_group_name_H-M   'P 1'
#
loop_
_entity.id
_entity.type
_entity.pdbx_description
1 polymer ?
#
loop_
_entity_poly.entity_id
_entity_poly.type
_entity_poly.pdbx_seq_one_letter_code
_entity_poly.pdbx_strand_id
1 'polypeptide(L)'
;MAPNVFKWTDFALGHGVRLASILLIALILNRLLRMLTRRLIPAGGTEGIGRVARMREQQAKTLAGLLYSAGTALLVIGAILTALPELGFNVTPIAAAAGLASLAVGFGAQHLVRDLINGFFTIVEDQYVVGETVRIGTVVGRVEHLTLRRTVIRDIQGAVVSIPNGEISQVANLSRDWGQLFVDIAIPSDGSTDAALAALERVSGELRNDTSWSPVLVDGPRVLGVESFGPSGVMLRVQLRTVPGRQDDAARELRRRIQNRFEQEHIRLGGVQLVELVGSETPHGLGTKSNS
;
A
#
# COMPACT_ATOMS: atom_id res chain seq x y z
N MET A 1 -78.26 20.92 -3.76
CA MET A 1 -76.93 21.60 -3.80
C MET A 1 -76.05 21.11 -2.68
N ALA A 2 -75.44 19.93 -2.78
CA ALA A 2 -74.30 19.50 -1.87
C ALA A 2 -73.56 18.33 -2.42
N PRO A 3 -72.93 18.34 -3.64
CA PRO A 3 -72.06 17.34 -4.07
C PRO A 3 -70.54 17.75 -4.00
N ASN A 4 -70.17 18.99 -3.74
CA ASN A 4 -68.84 19.48 -3.87
C ASN A 4 -67.99 19.46 -2.57
N VAL A 5 -68.66 19.50 -1.42
CA VAL A 5 -67.95 19.51 -0.11
C VAL A 5 -67.29 18.13 0.18
N PHE A 6 -67.95 17.04 -0.21
CA PHE A 6 -67.44 15.67 0.02
C PHE A 6 -66.18 15.36 -0.79
N LYS A 7 -66.07 15.86 -2.01
CA LYS A 7 -64.86 15.68 -2.83
C LYS A 7 -63.64 16.47 -2.31
N TRP A 8 -63.88 17.65 -1.73
CA TRP A 8 -62.80 18.46 -1.15
C TRP A 8 -62.25 17.87 0.16
N THR A 9 -63.11 17.24 0.95
CA THR A 9 -62.69 16.57 2.20
C THR A 9 -61.88 15.32 1.92
N ASP A 10 -62.26 14.51 0.94
CA ASP A 10 -61.48 13.30 0.55
C ASP A 10 -60.16 13.66 -0.09
N PHE A 11 -60.12 14.71 -0.92
CA PHE A 11 -58.87 15.22 -1.50
C PHE A 11 -57.96 15.81 -0.41
N ALA A 12 -58.47 16.61 0.48
CA ALA A 12 -57.70 17.23 1.57
C ALA A 12 -57.22 16.18 2.59
N LEU A 13 -58.02 15.18 2.92
CA LEU A 13 -57.63 14.08 3.80
C LEU A 13 -56.54 13.20 3.16
N GLY A 14 -56.69 12.84 1.88
CA GLY A 14 -55.71 11.97 1.19
C GLY A 14 -54.32 12.63 1.06
N HIS A 15 -54.26 13.87 0.58
CA HIS A 15 -53.02 14.62 0.41
C HIS A 15 -52.44 15.09 1.75
N GLY A 16 -53.30 15.46 2.70
CA GLY A 16 -52.89 15.85 4.05
C GLY A 16 -52.22 14.73 4.81
N VAL A 17 -52.76 13.51 4.74
CA VAL A 17 -52.14 12.31 5.35
C VAL A 17 -50.80 12.00 4.72
N ARG A 18 -50.65 12.11 3.39
CA ARG A 18 -49.38 11.89 2.71
C ARG A 18 -48.31 12.92 3.09
N LEU A 19 -48.68 14.20 3.10
CA LEU A 19 -47.76 15.28 3.54
C LEU A 19 -47.36 15.11 5.00
N ALA A 20 -48.29 14.73 5.88
CA ALA A 20 -47.99 14.44 7.28
C ALA A 20 -47.04 13.22 7.42
N SER A 21 -47.26 12.18 6.62
CA SER A 21 -46.34 11.00 6.61
C SER A 21 -44.97 11.36 6.13
N ILE A 22 -44.81 12.16 5.07
CA ILE A 22 -43.50 12.63 4.57
C ILE A 22 -42.79 13.42 5.66
N LEU A 23 -43.50 14.36 6.33
CA LEU A 23 -42.91 15.14 7.41
C LEU A 23 -42.49 14.26 8.59
N LEU A 24 -43.33 13.31 9.00
CA LEU A 24 -43.03 12.38 10.09
C LEU A 24 -41.78 11.52 9.79
N ILE A 25 -41.72 10.98 8.58
CA ILE A 25 -40.55 10.18 8.13
C ILE A 25 -39.30 11.07 8.13
N ALA A 26 -39.38 12.30 7.59
CA ALA A 26 -38.23 13.21 7.58
C ALA A 26 -37.74 13.55 9.00
N LEU A 27 -38.65 13.74 9.95
CA LEU A 27 -38.34 13.99 11.36
C LEU A 27 -37.70 12.77 12.02
N ILE A 28 -38.22 11.58 11.77
CA ILE A 28 -37.67 10.33 12.28
C ILE A 28 -36.26 10.14 11.74
N LEU A 29 -36.05 10.28 10.42
CA LEU A 29 -34.73 10.14 9.78
C LEU A 29 -33.75 11.21 10.29
N ASN A 30 -34.19 12.46 10.47
CA ASN A 30 -33.33 13.50 11.02
C ASN A 30 -32.94 13.21 12.48
N ARG A 31 -33.88 12.67 13.28
CA ARG A 31 -33.59 12.24 14.65
C ARG A 31 -32.58 11.07 14.67
N LEU A 32 -32.73 10.08 13.78
CA LEU A 32 -31.85 8.98 13.63
C LEU A 32 -30.44 9.46 13.20
N LEU A 33 -30.39 10.34 12.19
CA LEU A 33 -29.13 10.96 11.73
C LEU A 33 -28.42 11.69 12.87
N ARG A 34 -29.14 12.48 13.67
CA ARG A 34 -28.58 13.15 14.84
C ARG A 34 -28.08 12.18 15.90
N MET A 35 -28.76 11.07 16.11
CA MET A 35 -28.34 10.04 17.06
C MET A 35 -27.05 9.33 16.57
N LEU A 36 -26.97 9.00 15.28
CA LEU A 36 -25.79 8.39 14.67
C LEU A 36 -24.58 9.33 14.69
N THR A 37 -24.77 10.59 14.29
CA THR A 37 -23.66 11.57 14.29
C THR A 37 -23.14 11.89 15.69
N ARG A 38 -24.00 11.88 16.70
CA ARG A 38 -23.59 12.03 18.13
C ARG A 38 -22.77 10.84 18.63
N ARG A 39 -23.02 9.62 18.14
CA ARG A 39 -22.22 8.44 18.51
C ARG A 39 -20.81 8.46 17.90
N LEU A 40 -20.59 9.21 16.82
CA LEU A 40 -19.27 9.39 16.22
C LEU A 40 -18.37 10.34 17.02
N ILE A 41 -18.96 11.14 17.91
CA ILE A 41 -18.20 11.98 18.83
C ILE A 41 -17.80 11.10 20.03
N PRO A 42 -16.51 10.78 20.23
CA PRO A 42 -16.12 10.05 21.43
C PRO A 42 -16.58 10.82 22.65
N ALA A 43 -17.34 10.15 23.53
CA ALA A 43 -17.66 10.71 24.84
C ALA A 43 -16.32 10.96 25.55
N GLY A 44 -15.99 12.23 25.76
CA GLY A 44 -14.77 12.66 26.43
C GLY A 44 -14.71 12.09 27.84
N GLY A 45 -14.01 10.97 27.99
CA GLY A 45 -13.88 10.20 29.23
C GLY A 45 -12.61 9.40 29.25
N THR A 46 -11.48 10.01 28.88
CA THR A 46 -10.17 9.57 29.32
C THR A 46 -9.32 10.81 29.52
N GLU A 47 -8.90 11.01 30.75
CA GLU A 47 -7.97 12.03 31.24
C GLU A 47 -6.62 11.94 30.52
N GLY A 48 -6.60 12.26 29.24
CA GLY A 48 -5.39 12.49 28.48
C GLY A 48 -5.17 13.99 28.40
N ILE A 49 -4.47 14.55 29.36
CA ILE A 49 -3.97 15.92 29.35
C ILE A 49 -2.95 16.06 28.23
N GLY A 50 -3.42 16.16 26.99
CA GLY A 50 -2.56 16.31 25.83
C GLY A 50 -3.19 17.14 24.71
N ARG A 51 -2.40 18.04 24.15
CA ARG A 51 -2.76 18.87 22.97
C ARG A 51 -3.34 18.00 21.82
N VAL A 52 -2.84 16.79 21.64
CA VAL A 52 -3.25 15.83 20.62
C VAL A 52 -4.67 15.28 20.85
N ALA A 53 -5.06 15.00 22.08
CA ALA A 53 -6.40 14.51 22.41
C ALA A 53 -7.46 15.58 22.10
N ARG A 54 -7.20 16.84 22.48
CA ARG A 54 -8.09 17.98 22.17
C ARG A 54 -8.22 18.22 20.68
N MET A 55 -7.14 18.12 19.92
CA MET A 55 -7.19 18.25 18.45
C MET A 55 -8.07 17.16 17.80
N ARG A 56 -7.93 15.90 18.25
CA ARG A 56 -8.76 14.78 17.74
C ARG A 56 -10.24 14.97 18.07
N GLU A 57 -10.55 15.42 19.29
CA GLU A 57 -11.93 15.71 19.70
C GLU A 57 -12.55 16.84 18.85
N GLN A 58 -11.79 17.91 18.61
CA GLN A 58 -12.25 19.02 17.78
C GLN A 58 -12.46 18.59 16.32
N GLN A 59 -11.59 17.78 15.75
CA GLN A 59 -11.73 17.19 14.43
C GLN A 59 -12.98 16.31 14.34
N ALA A 60 -13.22 15.45 15.34
CA ALA A 60 -14.41 14.59 15.38
C ALA A 60 -15.71 15.41 15.46
N LYS A 61 -15.74 16.48 16.27
CA LYS A 61 -16.89 17.40 16.36
C LYS A 61 -17.16 18.09 15.02
N THR A 62 -16.12 18.59 14.35
CA THR A 62 -16.25 19.26 13.05
C THR A 62 -16.79 18.29 11.99
N LEU A 63 -16.23 17.08 11.91
CA LEU A 63 -16.68 16.05 10.98
C LEU A 63 -18.13 15.62 11.24
N ALA A 64 -18.50 15.37 12.50
CA ALA A 64 -19.86 15.03 12.87
C ALA A 64 -20.85 16.18 12.53
N GLY A 65 -20.44 17.43 12.72
CA GLY A 65 -21.20 18.60 12.34
C GLY A 65 -21.41 18.71 10.83
N LEU A 66 -20.38 18.51 10.03
CA LEU A 66 -20.46 18.50 8.57
C LEU A 66 -21.36 17.37 8.06
N LEU A 67 -21.20 16.14 8.57
CA LEU A 67 -22.03 14.99 8.20
C LEU A 67 -23.49 15.22 8.57
N TYR A 68 -23.76 15.78 9.75
CA TYR A 68 -25.11 16.12 10.16
C TYR A 68 -25.73 17.20 9.25
N SER A 69 -24.99 18.25 8.95
CA SER A 69 -25.49 19.36 8.09
C SER A 69 -25.75 18.88 6.67
N ALA A 70 -24.82 18.13 6.07
CA ALA A 70 -24.97 17.56 4.74
C ALA A 70 -26.14 16.57 4.68
N GLY A 71 -26.22 15.65 5.65
CA GLY A 71 -27.31 14.69 5.73
C GLY A 71 -28.69 15.37 5.94
N THR A 72 -28.75 16.38 6.78
CA THR A 72 -30.02 17.17 6.99
C THR A 72 -30.42 17.91 5.72
N ALA A 73 -29.46 18.52 4.99
CA ALA A 73 -29.76 19.18 3.72
C ALA A 73 -30.32 18.18 2.69
N LEU A 74 -29.72 16.97 2.56
CA LEU A 74 -30.25 15.94 1.68
C LEU A 74 -31.65 15.46 2.08
N LEU A 75 -31.92 15.29 3.38
CA LEU A 75 -33.23 14.90 3.89
C LEU A 75 -34.28 15.99 3.60
N VAL A 76 -33.94 17.26 3.79
CA VAL A 76 -34.84 18.38 3.49
C VAL A 76 -35.12 18.46 1.99
N ILE A 77 -34.10 18.36 1.14
CA ILE A 77 -34.28 18.36 -0.33
C ILE A 77 -35.19 17.18 -0.74
N GLY A 78 -34.93 15.98 -0.22
CA GLY A 78 -35.72 14.79 -0.50
C GLY A 78 -37.16 14.93 -0.04
N ALA A 79 -37.42 15.50 1.16
CA ALA A 79 -38.76 15.77 1.68
C ALA A 79 -39.51 16.79 0.81
N ILE A 80 -38.82 17.85 0.37
CA ILE A 80 -39.43 18.87 -0.53
C ILE A 80 -39.80 18.20 -1.87
N LEU A 81 -38.87 17.46 -2.50
CA LEU A 81 -39.12 16.81 -3.78
C LEU A 81 -40.26 15.79 -3.75
N THR A 82 -40.48 15.12 -2.62
CA THR A 82 -41.59 14.18 -2.43
C THR A 82 -42.91 14.88 -2.06
N ALA A 83 -42.85 16.05 -1.45
CA ALA A 83 -44.04 16.82 -1.07
C ALA A 83 -44.60 17.65 -2.24
N LEU A 84 -43.75 18.17 -3.14
CA LEU A 84 -44.21 19.04 -4.24
C LEU A 84 -45.26 18.40 -5.17
N PRO A 85 -45.18 17.11 -5.57
CA PRO A 85 -46.23 16.47 -6.38
C PRO A 85 -47.59 16.43 -5.70
N GLU A 86 -47.64 16.30 -4.37
CA GLU A 86 -48.90 16.30 -3.61
C GLU A 86 -49.57 17.68 -3.64
N LEU A 87 -48.80 18.72 -3.92
CA LEU A 87 -49.30 20.10 -4.10
C LEU A 87 -49.58 20.42 -5.56
N GLY A 88 -49.48 19.45 -6.48
CA GLY A 88 -49.77 19.62 -7.91
C GLY A 88 -48.62 20.19 -8.74
N PHE A 89 -47.40 20.32 -8.19
CA PHE A 89 -46.26 20.81 -8.94
C PHE A 89 -45.59 19.67 -9.75
N ASN A 90 -45.19 19.96 -10.98
CA ASN A 90 -44.42 19.04 -11.79
C ASN A 90 -42.95 19.05 -11.34
N VAL A 91 -42.50 17.99 -10.69
CA VAL A 91 -41.11 17.85 -10.20
C VAL A 91 -40.18 17.21 -11.20
N THR A 92 -40.65 16.77 -12.37
CA THR A 92 -39.86 16.09 -13.38
C THR A 92 -38.57 16.84 -13.76
N PRO A 93 -38.57 18.16 -14.03
CA PRO A 93 -37.37 18.90 -14.35
C PRO A 93 -36.37 18.96 -13.19
N ILE A 94 -36.89 19.13 -11.96
CA ILE A 94 -36.06 19.21 -10.75
C ILE A 94 -35.42 17.83 -10.45
N ALA A 95 -36.22 16.76 -10.59
CA ALA A 95 -35.73 15.38 -10.42
C ALA A 95 -34.67 15.04 -11.45
N ALA A 96 -34.81 15.45 -12.72
CA ALA A 96 -33.81 15.27 -13.74
C ALA A 96 -32.50 16.01 -13.39
N ALA A 97 -32.60 17.27 -12.95
CA ALA A 97 -31.43 18.05 -12.52
C ALA A 97 -30.76 17.43 -11.28
N ALA A 98 -31.53 16.95 -10.32
CA ALA A 98 -31.00 16.23 -9.14
C ALA A 98 -30.31 14.93 -9.54
N GLY A 99 -30.85 14.21 -10.54
CA GLY A 99 -30.21 13.02 -11.11
C GLY A 99 -28.84 13.32 -11.69
N LEU A 100 -28.71 14.38 -12.49
CA LEU A 100 -27.42 14.81 -13.04
C LEU A 100 -26.44 15.24 -11.94
N ALA A 101 -26.92 15.98 -10.93
CA ALA A 101 -26.10 16.35 -9.78
C ALA A 101 -25.62 15.12 -8.99
N SER A 102 -26.46 14.10 -8.85
CA SER A 102 -26.11 12.84 -8.18
C SER A 102 -25.02 12.08 -8.93
N LEU A 103 -25.04 12.09 -10.27
CA LEU A 103 -23.95 11.51 -11.08
C LEU A 103 -22.64 12.25 -10.86
N ALA A 104 -22.66 13.58 -10.83
CA ALA A 104 -21.45 14.37 -10.57
C ALA A 104 -20.85 14.07 -9.18
N VAL A 105 -21.69 13.96 -8.15
CA VAL A 105 -21.26 13.57 -6.80
C VAL A 105 -20.73 12.14 -6.79
N GLY A 106 -21.40 11.23 -7.52
CA GLY A 106 -20.95 9.82 -7.65
C GLY A 106 -19.55 9.69 -8.27
N PHE A 107 -19.29 10.43 -9.36
CA PHE A 107 -17.96 10.48 -9.97
C PHE A 107 -16.92 11.11 -9.02
N GLY A 108 -17.30 12.15 -8.28
CA GLY A 108 -16.42 12.76 -7.27
C GLY A 108 -16.09 11.82 -6.10
N ALA A 109 -16.99 10.92 -5.73
CA ALA A 109 -16.80 9.94 -4.65
C ALA A 109 -16.20 8.61 -5.11
N GLN A 110 -16.00 8.39 -6.41
CA GLN A 110 -15.57 7.11 -6.99
C GLN A 110 -14.29 6.56 -6.35
N HIS A 111 -13.28 7.42 -6.13
CA HIS A 111 -12.01 7.01 -5.51
C HIS A 111 -12.21 6.53 -4.07
N LEU A 112 -13.06 7.23 -3.31
CA LEU A 112 -13.36 6.84 -1.93
C LEU A 112 -14.05 5.46 -1.87
N VAL A 113 -15.00 5.20 -2.76
CA VAL A 113 -15.68 3.89 -2.85
C VAL A 113 -14.69 2.80 -3.22
N ARG A 114 -13.80 3.06 -4.18
CA ARG A 114 -12.73 2.13 -4.58
C ARG A 114 -11.79 1.83 -3.41
N ASP A 115 -11.37 2.86 -2.65
CA ASP A 115 -10.53 2.69 -1.47
C ASP A 115 -11.16 1.72 -0.46
N LEU A 116 -12.44 1.93 -0.16
CA LEU A 116 -13.17 1.13 0.82
C LEU A 116 -13.35 -0.32 0.37
N ILE A 117 -13.69 -0.54 -0.91
CA ILE A 117 -13.87 -1.88 -1.47
C ILE A 117 -12.54 -2.63 -1.46
N ASN A 118 -11.46 -2.02 -1.97
CA ASN A 118 -10.15 -2.67 -2.00
C ASN A 118 -9.63 -2.95 -0.58
N GLY A 119 -9.78 -1.99 0.35
CA GLY A 119 -9.39 -2.21 1.74
C GLY A 119 -10.18 -3.32 2.43
N PHE A 120 -11.48 -3.43 2.13
CA PHE A 120 -12.31 -4.52 2.62
C PHE A 120 -11.79 -5.88 2.14
N PHE A 121 -11.55 -6.04 0.83
CA PHE A 121 -11.03 -7.30 0.28
C PHE A 121 -9.61 -7.59 0.78
N THR A 122 -8.73 -6.60 0.89
CA THR A 122 -7.39 -6.78 1.46
C THR A 122 -7.44 -7.41 2.85
N ILE A 123 -8.39 -6.98 3.70
CA ILE A 123 -8.56 -7.51 5.05
C ILE A 123 -9.24 -8.89 5.05
N VAL A 124 -10.30 -9.07 4.26
CA VAL A 124 -11.07 -10.33 4.24
C VAL A 124 -10.28 -11.48 3.61
N GLU A 125 -9.48 -11.18 2.58
CA GLU A 125 -8.61 -12.16 1.91
C GLU A 125 -7.26 -12.34 2.60
N ASP A 126 -7.00 -11.59 3.67
CA ASP A 126 -5.73 -11.64 4.40
C ASP A 126 -4.52 -11.49 3.49
N GLN A 127 -4.57 -10.52 2.55
CA GLN A 127 -3.49 -10.32 1.59
C GLN A 127 -2.18 -9.93 2.28
N TYR A 128 -2.26 -9.08 3.32
CA TYR A 128 -1.18 -8.73 4.23
C TYR A 128 -1.74 -8.15 5.53
N VAL A 129 -0.96 -8.22 6.60
CA VAL A 129 -1.31 -7.70 7.92
C VAL A 129 -0.30 -6.69 8.45
N VAL A 130 -0.68 -5.98 9.51
CA VAL A 130 0.23 -5.06 10.21
C VAL A 130 1.44 -5.82 10.77
N GLY A 131 2.64 -5.31 10.49
CA GLY A 131 3.92 -5.91 10.86
C GLY A 131 4.61 -6.66 9.74
N GLU A 132 3.91 -7.06 8.68
CA GLU A 132 4.51 -7.68 7.50
C GLU A 132 5.22 -6.65 6.61
N THR A 133 6.23 -7.10 5.89
CA THR A 133 6.92 -6.31 4.87
C THR A 133 6.31 -6.60 3.52
N VAL A 134 5.87 -5.54 2.85
CA VAL A 134 5.23 -5.64 1.52
C VAL A 134 5.91 -4.72 0.53
N ARG A 135 5.75 -5.06 -0.75
CA ARG A 135 6.07 -4.17 -1.87
C ARG A 135 4.78 -3.76 -2.55
N ILE A 136 4.51 -2.46 -2.58
CA ILE A 136 3.37 -1.85 -3.29
C ILE A 136 3.94 -0.85 -4.29
N GLY A 137 3.82 -1.16 -5.59
CA GLY A 137 4.50 -0.41 -6.63
C GLY A 137 6.02 -0.39 -6.42
N THR A 138 6.60 0.79 -6.27
CA THR A 138 8.05 0.97 -6.01
C THR A 138 8.40 1.02 -4.52
N VAL A 139 7.40 1.11 -3.64
CA VAL A 139 7.64 1.23 -2.19
C VAL A 139 7.75 -0.14 -1.55
N VAL A 140 8.84 -0.37 -0.83
CA VAL A 140 9.06 -1.57 -0.01
C VAL A 140 9.17 -1.13 1.45
N GLY A 141 8.39 -1.75 2.33
CA GLY A 141 8.43 -1.40 3.74
C GLY A 141 7.50 -2.24 4.60
N ARG A 142 7.57 -1.99 5.90
CA ARG A 142 6.74 -2.66 6.90
C ARG A 142 5.39 -1.96 7.02
N VAL A 143 4.31 -2.73 7.00
CA VAL A 143 2.95 -2.22 7.25
C VAL A 143 2.82 -1.81 8.71
N GLU A 144 2.56 -0.53 8.99
CA GLU A 144 2.32 0.00 10.33
C GLU A 144 0.83 0.11 10.67
N HIS A 145 0.03 0.53 9.69
CA HIS A 145 -1.41 0.64 9.87
C HIS A 145 -2.13 0.18 8.60
N LEU A 146 -3.19 -0.59 8.82
CA LEU A 146 -4.12 -1.01 7.78
C LEU A 146 -5.52 -0.58 8.19
N THR A 147 -6.19 0.19 7.34
CA THR A 147 -7.57 0.62 7.49
C THR A 147 -8.35 0.32 6.22
N LEU A 148 -9.69 0.43 6.23
CA LEU A 148 -10.49 0.25 5.02
C LEU A 148 -10.14 1.22 3.90
N ARG A 149 -9.63 2.43 4.24
CA ARG A 149 -9.36 3.46 3.25
C ARG A 149 -7.91 3.49 2.78
N ARG A 150 -6.94 3.22 3.67
CA ARG A 150 -5.52 3.37 3.38
C ARG A 150 -4.68 2.35 4.11
N THR A 151 -3.55 2.03 3.50
CA THR A 151 -2.43 1.29 4.08
C THR A 151 -1.29 2.26 4.36
N VAL A 152 -0.66 2.17 5.53
CA VAL A 152 0.50 2.98 5.93
C VAL A 152 1.70 2.06 6.07
N ILE A 153 2.76 2.37 5.33
CA ILE A 153 4.00 1.60 5.27
C ILE A 153 5.15 2.47 5.76
N ARG A 154 6.05 1.90 6.54
CA ARG A 154 7.36 2.50 6.83
C ARG A 154 8.41 1.83 5.96
N ASP A 155 9.07 2.63 5.14
CA ASP A 155 10.14 2.13 4.28
C ASP A 155 11.44 1.84 5.06
N ILE A 156 12.44 1.33 4.36
CA ILE A 156 13.76 0.99 4.93
C ILE A 156 14.55 2.22 5.38
N GLN A 157 14.20 3.43 4.89
CA GLN A 157 14.84 4.69 5.26
C GLN A 157 14.10 5.37 6.42
N GLY A 158 12.99 4.78 6.90
CA GLY A 158 12.18 5.30 7.99
C GLY A 158 11.05 6.25 7.55
N ALA A 159 10.88 6.51 6.26
CA ALA A 159 9.80 7.35 5.77
C ALA A 159 8.45 6.65 5.91
N VAL A 160 7.44 7.40 6.33
CA VAL A 160 6.06 6.91 6.45
C VAL A 160 5.29 7.25 5.19
N VAL A 161 4.93 6.22 4.43
CA VAL A 161 4.19 6.35 3.17
C VAL A 161 2.74 5.91 3.40
N SER A 162 1.79 6.79 3.10
CA SER A 162 0.35 6.51 3.19
C SER A 162 -0.24 6.34 1.80
N ILE A 163 -0.72 5.14 1.50
CA ILE A 163 -1.23 4.74 0.19
C ILE A 163 -2.73 4.50 0.29
N PRO A 164 -3.58 5.20 -0.49
CA PRO A 164 -5.00 4.86 -0.61
C PRO A 164 -5.17 3.44 -1.13
N ASN A 165 -6.05 2.64 -0.52
CA ASN A 165 -6.21 1.24 -0.92
C ASN A 165 -6.70 1.09 -2.37
N GLY A 166 -7.45 2.08 -2.89
CA GLY A 166 -7.91 2.12 -4.28
C GLY A 166 -6.80 2.27 -5.32
N GLU A 167 -5.60 2.71 -4.91
CA GLU A 167 -4.42 2.83 -5.76
C GLU A 167 -3.57 1.55 -5.76
N ILE A 168 -3.83 0.62 -4.82
CA ILE A 168 -3.12 -0.65 -4.72
C ILE A 168 -3.70 -1.62 -5.76
N SER A 169 -3.01 -1.74 -6.89
CA SER A 169 -3.37 -2.70 -7.95
C SER A 169 -2.68 -4.04 -7.79
N GLN A 170 -1.49 -4.04 -7.18
CA GLN A 170 -0.68 -5.22 -6.94
C GLN A 170 0.09 -5.06 -5.64
N VAL A 171 0.15 -6.12 -4.86
CA VAL A 171 0.97 -6.21 -3.66
C VAL A 171 1.80 -7.48 -3.71
N ALA A 172 3.09 -7.39 -3.35
CA ALA A 172 3.93 -8.54 -3.09
C ALA A 172 4.22 -8.60 -1.60
N ASN A 173 3.77 -9.66 -0.93
CA ASN A 173 4.08 -9.90 0.47
C ASN A 173 5.47 -10.56 0.56
N LEU A 174 6.41 -9.88 1.22
CA LEU A 174 7.80 -10.31 1.36
C LEU A 174 8.08 -10.98 2.71
N SER A 175 7.07 -11.10 3.56
CA SER A 175 7.17 -11.65 4.92
C SER A 175 6.34 -12.91 5.13
N ARG A 176 5.58 -13.36 4.12
CA ARG A 176 4.73 -14.55 4.27
C ARG A 176 5.55 -15.80 4.00
N ASP A 177 5.46 -16.77 4.90
CA ASP A 177 6.06 -18.10 4.87
C ASP A 177 7.59 -18.09 4.87
N TRP A 178 8.23 -17.59 3.83
CA TRP A 178 9.69 -17.55 3.68
C TRP A 178 10.12 -16.40 2.76
N GLY A 179 11.35 -15.94 2.97
CA GLY A 179 12.02 -15.02 2.06
C GLY A 179 13.14 -15.72 1.31
N GLN A 180 13.29 -15.44 0.02
CA GLN A 180 14.37 -15.98 -0.81
C GLN A 180 15.25 -14.86 -1.33
N LEU A 181 16.56 -15.13 -1.37
CA LEU A 181 17.52 -14.29 -2.07
C LEU A 181 18.59 -15.14 -2.73
N PHE A 182 19.33 -14.51 -3.64
CA PHE A 182 20.49 -15.08 -4.29
C PHE A 182 21.73 -14.30 -3.87
N VAL A 183 22.82 -15.05 -3.63
CA VAL A 183 24.14 -14.48 -3.42
C VAL A 183 24.96 -14.83 -4.65
N ASP A 184 25.35 -13.81 -5.38
CA ASP A 184 26.18 -13.94 -6.58
C ASP A 184 27.63 -13.68 -6.21
N ILE A 185 28.53 -14.58 -6.64
CA ILE A 185 29.96 -14.57 -6.36
C ILE A 185 30.69 -14.61 -7.70
N ALA A 186 31.48 -13.57 -7.99
CA ALA A 186 32.34 -13.55 -9.17
C ALA A 186 33.68 -14.19 -8.87
N ILE A 187 34.15 -15.05 -9.76
CA ILE A 187 35.52 -15.60 -9.77
C ILE A 187 36.20 -15.24 -11.08
N PRO A 188 37.53 -14.99 -11.09
CA PRO A 188 38.23 -14.69 -12.31
C PRO A 188 38.15 -15.85 -13.32
N SER A 189 38.21 -15.54 -14.62
CA SER A 189 38.14 -16.55 -15.69
C SER A 189 39.31 -17.55 -15.68
N ASP A 190 40.44 -17.15 -15.11
CA ASP A 190 41.63 -17.99 -14.92
C ASP A 190 41.61 -18.78 -13.59
N GLY A 191 40.55 -18.61 -12.80
CA GLY A 191 40.36 -19.33 -11.53
C GLY A 191 39.74 -20.71 -11.73
N SER A 192 39.95 -21.60 -10.75
CA SER A 192 39.31 -22.92 -10.76
C SER A 192 37.87 -22.82 -10.32
N THR A 193 36.93 -22.91 -11.26
CA THR A 193 35.47 -22.93 -11.00
C THR A 193 35.12 -24.11 -10.09
N ASP A 194 35.68 -25.29 -10.30
CA ASP A 194 35.38 -26.48 -9.51
C ASP A 194 35.85 -26.34 -8.06
N ALA A 195 37.02 -25.75 -7.82
CA ALA A 195 37.48 -25.46 -6.46
C ALA A 195 36.57 -24.47 -5.75
N ALA A 196 36.13 -23.42 -6.46
CA ALA A 196 35.18 -22.43 -5.91
C ALA A 196 33.82 -23.07 -5.58
N LEU A 197 33.25 -23.89 -6.47
CA LEU A 197 32.01 -24.62 -6.22
C LEU A 197 32.12 -25.55 -5.01
N ALA A 198 33.23 -26.31 -4.90
CA ALA A 198 33.47 -27.17 -3.75
C ALA A 198 33.61 -26.39 -2.44
N ALA A 199 34.23 -25.21 -2.46
CA ALA A 199 34.32 -24.33 -1.31
C ALA A 199 32.95 -23.76 -0.91
N LEU A 200 32.13 -23.35 -1.89
CA LEU A 200 30.76 -22.88 -1.66
C LEU A 200 29.84 -23.94 -1.05
N GLU A 201 29.98 -25.22 -1.51
CA GLU A 201 29.22 -26.33 -0.92
C GLU A 201 29.61 -26.57 0.54
N ARG A 202 30.92 -26.50 0.87
CA ARG A 202 31.41 -26.64 2.26
C ARG A 202 30.81 -25.51 3.15
N VAL A 203 30.95 -24.27 2.71
CA VAL A 203 30.40 -23.11 3.45
C VAL A 203 28.90 -23.23 3.62
N SER A 204 28.18 -23.65 2.60
CA SER A 204 26.74 -23.89 2.63
C SER A 204 26.35 -24.96 3.64
N GLY A 205 27.12 -26.05 3.69
CA GLY A 205 26.96 -27.12 4.67
C GLY A 205 27.23 -26.65 6.10
N GLU A 206 28.30 -25.88 6.31
CA GLU A 206 28.65 -25.29 7.60
C GLU A 206 27.57 -24.34 8.12
N LEU A 207 27.03 -23.49 7.26
CA LEU A 207 25.95 -22.57 7.65
C LEU A 207 24.64 -23.31 7.98
N ARG A 208 24.32 -24.37 7.24
CA ARG A 208 23.15 -25.23 7.48
C ARG A 208 23.23 -25.95 8.82
N ASN A 209 24.43 -26.41 9.21
CA ASN A 209 24.66 -27.17 10.45
C ASN A 209 24.94 -26.25 11.66
N ASP A 210 25.04 -24.95 11.48
CA ASP A 210 25.30 -24.01 12.56
C ASP A 210 24.05 -23.84 13.42
N THR A 211 24.16 -24.09 14.72
CA THR A 211 23.05 -24.02 15.69
C THR A 211 22.40 -22.65 15.78
N SER A 212 23.14 -21.58 15.47
CA SER A 212 22.64 -20.18 15.49
C SER A 212 21.88 -19.83 14.22
N TRP A 213 22.19 -20.48 13.10
CA TRP A 213 21.63 -20.17 11.78
C TRP A 213 20.62 -21.20 11.28
N SER A 214 20.76 -22.46 11.69
CA SER A 214 19.82 -23.53 11.31
C SER A 214 18.34 -23.17 11.54
N PRO A 215 17.93 -22.52 12.66
CA PRO A 215 16.54 -22.10 12.87
C PRO A 215 16.09 -20.95 11.95
N VAL A 216 17.03 -20.22 11.37
CA VAL A 216 16.78 -19.09 10.46
C VAL A 216 16.58 -19.57 9.03
N LEU A 217 17.17 -20.71 8.68
CA LEU A 217 17.13 -21.28 7.34
C LEU A 217 15.90 -22.16 7.16
N VAL A 218 15.07 -21.83 6.19
CA VAL A 218 13.92 -22.66 5.79
C VAL A 218 14.38 -23.74 4.80
N ASP A 219 15.28 -23.36 3.87
CA ASP A 219 15.90 -24.26 2.89
C ASP A 219 17.24 -23.68 2.42
N GLY A 220 18.20 -24.55 2.17
CA GLY A 220 19.53 -24.13 1.71
C GLY A 220 20.48 -23.77 2.86
N PRO A 221 21.57 -23.04 2.58
CA PRO A 221 22.01 -22.55 1.25
C PRO A 221 22.20 -23.66 0.24
N ARG A 222 21.82 -23.40 -1.01
CA ARG A 222 21.98 -24.35 -2.14
C ARG A 222 22.85 -23.70 -3.21
N VAL A 223 23.94 -24.31 -3.58
CA VAL A 223 24.80 -23.87 -4.68
C VAL A 223 24.11 -24.23 -6.00
N LEU A 224 23.77 -23.23 -6.81
CA LEU A 224 23.12 -23.45 -8.11
C LEU A 224 24.12 -23.70 -9.24
N GLY A 225 25.38 -23.35 -9.02
CA GLY A 225 26.44 -23.49 -10.02
C GLY A 225 26.76 -22.18 -10.75
N VAL A 226 27.16 -22.30 -12.00
CA VAL A 226 27.50 -21.17 -12.86
C VAL A 226 26.20 -20.51 -13.37
N GLU A 227 25.99 -19.26 -13.05
CA GLU A 227 24.86 -18.46 -13.50
C GLU A 227 25.12 -17.78 -14.83
N SER A 228 26.32 -17.20 -14.97
CA SER A 228 26.68 -16.46 -16.18
C SER A 228 28.20 -16.29 -16.30
N PHE A 229 28.62 -15.92 -17.51
CA PHE A 229 29.99 -15.48 -17.82
C PHE A 229 29.95 -14.00 -18.15
N GLY A 230 30.85 -13.22 -17.58
CA GLY A 230 30.91 -11.77 -17.78
C GLY A 230 32.33 -11.23 -17.82
N PRO A 231 32.50 -9.91 -18.02
CA PRO A 231 33.81 -9.26 -18.03
C PRO A 231 34.59 -9.46 -16.72
N SER A 232 33.89 -9.64 -15.61
CA SER A 232 34.49 -9.88 -14.29
C SER A 232 34.89 -11.34 -14.04
N GLY A 233 34.60 -12.25 -15.00
CA GLY A 233 34.82 -13.67 -14.87
C GLY A 233 33.55 -14.49 -14.86
N VAL A 234 33.61 -15.62 -14.13
CA VAL A 234 32.49 -16.55 -13.97
C VAL A 234 31.63 -16.13 -12.76
N MET A 235 30.34 -16.00 -12.93
CA MET A 235 29.39 -15.70 -11.85
C MET A 235 28.80 -17.01 -11.31
N LEU A 236 29.04 -17.27 -10.03
CA LEU A 236 28.45 -18.39 -9.30
C LEU A 236 27.27 -17.90 -8.45
N ARG A 237 26.22 -18.69 -8.36
CA ARG A 237 25.02 -18.34 -7.60
C ARG A 237 24.71 -19.32 -6.50
N VAL A 238 24.43 -18.78 -5.31
CA VAL A 238 23.96 -19.54 -4.15
C VAL A 238 22.56 -19.03 -3.79
N GLN A 239 21.59 -19.93 -3.72
CA GLN A 239 20.21 -19.65 -3.28
C GLN A 239 20.11 -19.82 -1.76
N LEU A 240 19.39 -18.93 -1.12
CA LEU A 240 19.15 -18.93 0.32
C LEU A 240 17.68 -18.67 0.60
N ARG A 241 17.03 -19.55 1.38
CA ARG A 241 15.68 -19.34 1.90
C ARG A 241 15.71 -19.24 3.42
N THR A 242 15.08 -18.22 3.95
CA THR A 242 15.07 -17.94 5.39
C THR A 242 13.66 -17.66 5.89
N VAL A 243 13.49 -17.70 7.20
CA VAL A 243 12.31 -17.12 7.82
C VAL A 243 12.21 -15.63 7.48
N PRO A 244 10.99 -15.06 7.44
CA PRO A 244 10.77 -13.68 7.05
C PRO A 244 11.61 -12.67 7.83
N GLY A 245 12.13 -11.64 7.15
CA GLY A 245 12.89 -10.56 7.74
C GLY A 245 14.34 -10.89 8.12
N ARG A 246 14.82 -12.12 7.88
CA ARG A 246 16.20 -12.55 8.19
C ARG A 246 17.07 -12.77 6.95
N GLN A 247 16.55 -12.48 5.76
CA GLN A 247 17.21 -12.72 4.48
C GLN A 247 18.56 -12.00 4.40
N ASP A 248 18.56 -10.70 4.72
CA ASP A 248 19.74 -9.86 4.61
C ASP A 248 20.82 -10.22 5.62
N ASP A 249 20.43 -10.59 6.86
CA ASP A 249 21.36 -11.05 7.89
C ASP A 249 22.05 -12.34 7.46
N ALA A 250 21.26 -13.33 7.01
CA ALA A 250 21.78 -14.60 6.54
C ALA A 250 22.68 -14.43 5.30
N ALA A 251 22.32 -13.54 4.39
CA ALA A 251 23.15 -13.23 3.23
C ALA A 251 24.47 -12.57 3.60
N ARG A 252 24.49 -11.64 4.56
CA ARG A 252 25.73 -11.04 5.08
C ARG A 252 26.64 -12.08 5.71
N GLU A 253 26.07 -12.96 6.53
CA GLU A 253 26.84 -14.04 7.16
C GLU A 253 27.36 -15.03 6.13
N LEU A 254 26.56 -15.43 5.15
CA LEU A 254 26.99 -16.31 4.07
C LEU A 254 28.16 -15.68 3.30
N ARG A 255 28.07 -14.40 2.90
CA ARG A 255 29.15 -13.69 2.21
C ARG A 255 30.43 -13.64 3.05
N ARG A 256 30.32 -13.36 4.35
CA ARG A 256 31.46 -13.34 5.28
C ARG A 256 32.15 -14.70 5.34
N ARG A 257 31.40 -15.81 5.45
CA ARG A 257 31.95 -17.15 5.47
C ARG A 257 32.59 -17.52 4.14
N ILE A 258 31.95 -17.17 3.02
CA ILE A 258 32.52 -17.39 1.68
C ILE A 258 33.84 -16.66 1.55
N GLN A 259 33.92 -15.40 1.93
CA GLN A 259 35.16 -14.62 1.87
C GLN A 259 36.27 -15.30 2.68
N ASN A 260 36.03 -15.65 3.94
CA ASN A 260 37.04 -16.32 4.80
C ASN A 260 37.50 -17.66 4.23
N ARG A 261 36.58 -18.45 3.66
CA ARG A 261 36.93 -19.75 3.06
C ARG A 261 37.75 -19.60 1.80
N PHE A 262 37.39 -18.64 0.94
CA PHE A 262 38.11 -18.36 -0.30
C PHE A 262 39.56 -17.87 0.00
N GLU A 263 39.73 -17.03 1.03
CA GLU A 263 41.04 -16.59 1.50
C GLU A 263 41.90 -17.79 1.99
N GLN A 264 41.32 -18.69 2.80
CA GLN A 264 42.00 -19.88 3.31
C GLN A 264 42.43 -20.85 2.20
N GLU A 265 41.62 -20.97 1.16
CA GLU A 265 41.88 -21.90 0.03
C GLU A 265 42.57 -21.20 -1.16
N HIS A 266 43.02 -19.95 -0.97
CA HIS A 266 43.65 -19.12 -2.01
C HIS A 266 42.84 -18.99 -3.31
N ILE A 267 41.49 -19.01 -3.19
CA ILE A 267 40.59 -18.78 -4.29
C ILE A 267 40.41 -17.29 -4.45
N ARG A 268 40.75 -16.76 -5.62
CA ARG A 268 40.57 -15.31 -5.89
C ARG A 268 39.13 -14.99 -6.15
N LEU A 269 38.62 -13.87 -5.54
CA LEU A 269 37.37 -13.28 -5.91
C LEU A 269 37.57 -12.40 -7.14
N GLY A 270 36.64 -12.42 -8.09
CA GLY A 270 36.62 -11.53 -9.22
C GLY A 270 36.38 -10.08 -8.74
N GLY A 271 37.36 -9.23 -9.00
CA GLY A 271 37.22 -7.78 -8.74
C GLY A 271 36.74 -7.04 -9.98
N VAL A 272 36.30 -5.80 -9.80
CA VAL A 272 36.15 -4.85 -10.91
C VAL A 272 37.55 -4.69 -11.54
N GLN A 273 37.73 -5.08 -12.80
CA GLN A 273 38.94 -4.76 -13.53
C GLN A 273 38.99 -3.23 -13.68
N LEU A 274 39.88 -2.59 -12.93
CA LEU A 274 40.32 -1.24 -13.26
C LEU A 274 41.11 -1.40 -14.58
N VAL A 275 40.50 -1.09 -15.70
CA VAL A 275 41.19 -0.92 -16.97
C VAL A 275 41.94 0.40 -16.83
N GLU A 276 43.23 0.28 -16.44
CA GLU A 276 44.17 1.39 -16.55
C GLU A 276 44.34 1.66 -18.05
N LEU A 277 43.69 2.74 -18.52
CA LEU A 277 43.95 3.27 -19.88
C LEU A 277 45.38 3.77 -19.89
N VAL A 278 46.33 2.87 -20.27
CA VAL A 278 47.66 3.27 -20.62
C VAL A 278 47.55 4.24 -21.82
N GLY A 279 47.70 5.51 -21.53
CA GLY A 279 47.68 6.54 -22.55
C GLY A 279 48.68 6.21 -23.64
N SER A 280 48.21 6.06 -24.87
CA SER A 280 49.07 6.01 -26.03
C SER A 280 49.91 7.31 -26.07
N GLU A 281 51.21 7.20 -25.75
CA GLU A 281 52.14 8.27 -26.06
C GLU A 281 52.05 8.55 -27.55
N THR A 282 51.57 9.75 -27.90
CA THR A 282 51.67 10.27 -29.25
C THR A 282 53.12 10.51 -29.55
N PRO A 283 53.70 9.93 -30.61
CA PRO A 283 55.10 10.25 -30.99
C PRO A 283 55.13 11.68 -31.49
N HIS A 284 55.75 12.53 -30.68
CA HIS A 284 56.18 13.85 -31.10
C HIS A 284 57.35 13.70 -32.04
N GLY A 285 57.20 14.04 -33.29
CA GLY A 285 58.31 14.13 -34.19
C GLY A 285 57.99 14.18 -35.66
N LEU A 286 57.56 15.30 -36.18
CA LEU A 286 57.92 15.72 -37.53
C LEU A 286 58.05 17.24 -37.53
N GLY A 287 59.29 17.64 -37.47
CA GLY A 287 59.70 19.04 -37.64
C GLY A 287 59.37 19.51 -39.05
N THR A 288 58.64 20.58 -39.13
CA THR A 288 58.54 21.37 -40.34
C THR A 288 59.75 22.27 -40.46
N LYS A 289 60.66 21.95 -41.36
CA LYS A 289 61.64 22.88 -41.88
C LYS A 289 60.89 23.97 -42.71
N SER A 290 60.96 25.20 -42.23
CA SER A 290 60.67 26.38 -43.02
C SER A 290 61.83 26.59 -43.96
N ASN A 291 61.57 26.78 -45.27
CA ASN A 291 62.47 27.42 -46.21
C ASN A 291 61.74 28.51 -46.96
N SER A 292 62.34 29.73 -46.87
CA SER A 292 62.24 30.91 -47.72
C SER A 292 60.88 31.59 -47.76
#